data_52a714fb693f19629df689c4838ff167
#
_entry.id   52a714fb693f19629df689c4838ff167
#
_cell.length_a   1.000
_cell.length_b   1.000
_cell.length_c   1.000
_cell.angle_alpha   90.00
_cell.angle_beta   90.00
_cell.angle_gamma   90.00
#
_symmetry.space_group_name_H-M   'P 1'
#
loop_
_entity.id
_entity.type
_entity.pdbx_description
1 polymer ?
#
loop_
_entity_poly.entity_id
_entity_poly.type
_entity_poly.pdbx_seq_one_letter_code
_entity_poly.pdbx_strand_id
1 'polypeptide(L)'
;MLRCSGDRIYTGYATDVEARFEQHKSGKGAKFTKAFPPVCILRQFELDSHEEALRLEARIKMLPRQQKELLASGDAELADRLLAGLGETLEQKKVRERREKREKPSQEA
;
A
#
# COMPACT_ATOMS: atom_id res chain seq x y z
N MET A 1 -5.49 4.27 -1.42
CA MET A 1 -5.07 5.48 -0.69
C MET A 1 -6.06 6.60 -0.96
N LEU A 2 -6.49 7.25 0.08
CA LEU A 2 -7.46 8.34 -0.01
C LEU A 2 -6.85 9.64 0.51
N ARG A 3 -7.13 10.74 -0.18
CA ARG A 3 -6.89 12.08 0.36
C ARG A 3 -8.08 12.43 1.26
N CYS A 4 -7.81 12.79 2.51
CA CYS A 4 -8.82 13.18 3.47
C CYS A 4 -8.67 14.65 3.87
N SER A 5 -9.69 15.20 4.52
CA SER A 5 -9.67 16.60 4.95
C SER A 5 -8.45 16.91 5.82
N GLY A 6 -7.93 18.14 5.72
CA GLY A 6 -6.71 18.53 6.41
C GLY A 6 -5.44 17.98 5.77
N ASP A 7 -5.49 17.63 4.47
CA ASP A 7 -4.36 17.14 3.70
C ASP A 7 -3.75 15.84 4.26
N ARG A 8 -4.62 14.95 4.78
CA ARG A 8 -4.21 13.66 5.34
C ARG A 8 -4.37 12.56 4.31
N ILE A 9 -3.62 11.47 4.49
CA ILE A 9 -3.71 10.29 3.65
C ILE A 9 -4.19 9.11 4.50
N TYR A 10 -5.26 8.47 4.05
CA TYR A 10 -5.75 7.23 4.63
C TYR A 10 -5.45 6.05 3.71
N THR A 11 -4.93 4.98 4.27
CA THR A 11 -4.67 3.73 3.57
C THR A 11 -5.57 2.64 4.14
N GLY A 12 -6.34 2.01 3.27
CA GLY A 12 -7.23 0.94 3.66
C GLY A 12 -7.37 -0.08 2.54
N TYR A 13 -8.05 -1.17 2.86
CA TYR A 13 -8.33 -2.26 1.95
C TYR A 13 -9.84 -2.39 1.73
N ALA A 14 -10.22 -2.77 0.50
CA ALA A 14 -11.62 -3.04 0.19
C ALA A 14 -11.74 -3.96 -1.02
N THR A 15 -12.81 -4.76 -1.07
CA THR A 15 -13.15 -5.56 -2.26
C THR A 15 -13.74 -4.69 -3.36
N ASP A 16 -14.43 -3.61 -2.99
CA ASP A 16 -14.95 -2.59 -3.89
C ASP A 16 -14.51 -1.23 -3.38
N VAL A 17 -13.51 -0.66 -4.02
CA VAL A 17 -12.89 0.60 -3.57
C VAL A 17 -13.87 1.77 -3.66
N GLU A 18 -14.67 1.85 -4.71
CA GLU A 18 -15.62 2.94 -4.88
C GLU A 18 -16.74 2.90 -3.83
N ALA A 19 -17.29 1.71 -3.56
CA ALA A 19 -18.29 1.52 -2.52
C ALA A 19 -17.71 1.87 -1.14
N ARG A 20 -16.49 1.47 -0.87
CA ARG A 20 -15.83 1.79 0.40
C ARG A 20 -15.54 3.28 0.55
N PHE A 21 -15.15 3.93 -0.54
CA PHE A 21 -14.97 5.38 -0.59
C PHE A 21 -16.26 6.10 -0.19
N GLU A 22 -17.40 5.70 -0.78
CA GLU A 22 -18.70 6.27 -0.44
C GLU A 22 -19.07 6.03 1.03
N GLN A 23 -18.79 4.86 1.57
CA GLN A 23 -18.99 4.58 3.00
C GLN A 23 -18.18 5.51 3.88
N HIS A 24 -16.91 5.72 3.56
CA HIS A 24 -16.05 6.64 4.31
C HIS A 24 -16.58 8.07 4.22
N LYS A 25 -16.99 8.49 3.02
CA LYS A 25 -17.52 9.83 2.77
C LYS A 25 -18.82 10.11 3.54
N SER A 26 -19.66 9.09 3.69
CA SER A 26 -20.95 9.20 4.42
C SER A 26 -20.79 9.01 5.95
N GLY A 27 -19.58 8.84 6.44
CA GLY A 27 -19.32 8.66 7.87
C GLY A 27 -19.55 7.24 8.40
N LYS A 28 -19.74 6.26 7.51
CA LYS A 28 -19.95 4.85 7.88
C LYS A 28 -18.68 4.00 7.80
N GLY A 29 -17.55 4.62 7.49
CA GLY A 29 -16.28 3.94 7.36
C GLY A 29 -15.48 3.88 8.65
N ALA A 30 -14.14 3.89 8.53
CA ALA A 30 -13.23 3.82 9.66
C ALA A 30 -13.34 5.07 10.55
N LYS A 31 -12.92 4.92 11.79
CA LYS A 31 -12.92 6.02 12.77
C LYS A 31 -12.13 7.23 12.27
N PHE A 32 -10.99 7.01 11.63
CA PHE A 32 -10.17 8.06 11.05
C PHE A 32 -10.93 8.87 10.01
N THR A 33 -11.67 8.20 9.09
CA THR A 33 -12.42 8.86 8.03
C THR A 33 -13.69 9.54 8.52
N LYS A 34 -14.19 9.21 9.71
CA LYS A 34 -15.24 9.98 10.37
C LYS A 34 -14.73 11.33 10.84
N ALA A 35 -13.53 11.34 11.41
CA ALA A 35 -12.89 12.59 11.88
C ALA A 35 -12.37 13.43 10.71
N PHE A 36 -11.85 12.78 9.67
CA PHE A 36 -11.26 13.42 8.50
C PHE A 36 -11.87 12.83 7.22
N PRO A 37 -13.04 13.33 6.77
CA PRO A 37 -13.74 12.76 5.62
C PRO A 37 -12.89 12.75 4.35
N PRO A 38 -13.00 11.69 3.52
CA PRO A 38 -12.22 11.60 2.30
C PRO A 38 -12.67 12.60 1.24
N VAL A 39 -11.72 13.13 0.50
CA VAL A 39 -11.95 14.08 -0.60
C VAL A 39 -11.88 13.39 -1.94
N CYS A 40 -10.87 12.53 -2.15
CA CYS A 40 -10.70 11.82 -3.40
C CYS A 40 -9.86 10.54 -3.21
N ILE A 41 -9.95 9.66 -4.20
CA ILE A 41 -9.11 8.47 -4.30
C ILE A 41 -7.79 8.89 -4.95
N LEU A 42 -6.67 8.68 -4.26
CA LEU A 42 -5.33 9.02 -4.77
C LEU A 42 -4.75 7.90 -5.63
N ARG A 43 -4.81 6.68 -5.14
CA ARG A 43 -4.26 5.52 -5.81
C ARG A 43 -4.94 4.25 -5.35
N GLN A 44 -5.08 3.29 -6.29
CA GLN A 44 -5.63 1.97 -6.04
C GLN A 44 -4.63 0.91 -6.50
N PHE A 45 -4.59 -0.21 -5.79
CA PHE A 45 -3.82 -1.39 -6.17
C PHE A 45 -4.76 -2.58 -6.19
N GLU A 46 -4.76 -3.32 -7.30
CA GLU A 46 -5.49 -4.57 -7.41
C GLU A 46 -4.59 -5.72 -7.00
N LEU A 47 -5.08 -6.56 -6.10
CA LEU A 47 -4.33 -7.69 -5.57
C LEU A 47 -5.18 -8.96 -5.66
N ASP A 48 -4.50 -10.10 -5.79
CA ASP A 48 -5.17 -11.38 -6.03
C ASP A 48 -5.84 -11.97 -4.80
N SER A 49 -5.44 -11.54 -3.60
CA SER A 49 -5.98 -12.10 -2.37
C SER A 49 -6.13 -11.05 -1.27
N HIS A 50 -7.01 -11.35 -0.32
CA HIS A 50 -7.21 -10.55 0.88
C HIS A 50 -5.91 -10.43 1.70
N GLU A 51 -5.15 -11.51 1.80
CA GLU A 51 -3.89 -11.52 2.55
C GLU A 51 -2.85 -10.58 1.94
N GLU A 52 -2.74 -10.58 0.63
CA GLU A 52 -1.84 -9.64 -0.07
C GLU A 52 -2.26 -8.19 0.16
N ALA A 53 -3.55 -7.92 0.12
CA ALA A 53 -4.07 -6.59 0.37
C ALA A 53 -3.75 -6.10 1.78
N LEU A 54 -3.89 -6.95 2.79
CA LEU A 54 -3.54 -6.62 4.17
C LEU A 54 -2.04 -6.38 4.34
N ARG A 55 -1.22 -7.17 3.69
CA ARG A 55 0.24 -7.00 3.73
C ARG A 55 0.67 -5.69 3.08
N LEU A 56 0.10 -5.35 1.94
CA LEU A 56 0.39 -4.08 1.26
C LEU A 56 -0.05 -2.90 2.12
N GLU A 57 -1.25 -2.96 2.69
CA GLU A 57 -1.76 -1.93 3.60
C GLU A 57 -0.78 -1.69 4.74
N ALA A 58 -0.30 -2.76 5.39
CA ALA A 58 0.67 -2.66 6.47
C ALA A 58 1.98 -2.01 6.01
N ARG A 59 2.50 -2.40 4.85
CA ARG A 59 3.72 -1.81 4.28
C ARG A 59 3.57 -0.33 4.00
N ILE A 60 2.45 0.09 3.42
CA ILE A 60 2.18 1.49 3.11
C ILE A 60 2.07 2.31 4.40
N LYS A 61 1.39 1.78 5.41
CA LYS A 61 1.23 2.48 6.70
C LYS A 61 2.55 2.74 7.41
N MET A 62 3.56 1.90 7.16
CA MET A 62 4.91 2.07 7.71
C MET A 62 5.74 3.14 7.01
N LEU A 63 5.31 3.63 5.85
CA LEU A 63 6.07 4.61 5.10
C LEU A 63 6.01 6.00 5.76
N PRO A 64 7.12 6.77 5.70
CA PRO A 64 7.08 8.19 6.03
C PRO A 64 6.13 8.94 5.11
N ARG A 65 5.60 10.06 5.56
CA ARG A 65 4.64 10.85 4.80
C ARG A 65 5.12 11.20 3.39
N GLN A 66 6.38 11.59 3.24
CA GLN A 66 6.95 11.94 1.93
C GLN A 66 6.87 10.78 0.93
N GLN A 67 7.13 9.56 1.40
CA GLN A 67 7.03 8.38 0.56
C GLN A 67 5.59 8.01 0.24
N LYS A 68 4.66 8.23 1.18
CA LYS A 68 3.23 8.06 0.90
C LYS A 68 2.76 9.02 -0.19
N GLU A 69 3.22 10.27 -0.16
CA GLU A 69 2.92 11.25 -1.19
C GLU A 69 3.49 10.84 -2.56
N LEU A 70 4.72 10.35 -2.61
CA LEU A 70 5.33 9.84 -3.83
C LEU A 70 4.55 8.66 -4.39
N LEU A 71 4.17 7.72 -3.54
CA LEU A 71 3.38 6.56 -3.94
C LEU A 71 2.03 7.00 -4.51
N ALA A 72 1.37 7.93 -3.84
CA ALA A 72 0.08 8.47 -4.27
C ALA A 72 0.18 9.21 -5.60
N SER A 73 1.31 9.86 -5.88
CA SER A 73 1.54 10.58 -7.13
C SER A 73 1.90 9.67 -8.32
N GLY A 74 2.05 8.37 -8.09
CA GLY A 74 2.26 7.40 -9.17
C GLY A 74 3.69 6.89 -9.31
N ASP A 75 4.52 6.99 -8.27
CA ASP A 75 5.90 6.48 -8.30
C ASP A 75 5.89 4.96 -8.51
N ALA A 76 6.34 4.52 -9.69
CA ALA A 76 6.33 3.11 -10.07
C ALA A 76 7.41 2.31 -9.35
N GLU A 77 8.57 2.87 -9.14
CA GLU A 77 9.68 2.20 -8.46
C GLU A 77 9.34 1.87 -7.01
N LEU A 78 8.78 2.82 -6.30
CA LEU A 78 8.34 2.60 -4.92
C LEU A 78 7.20 1.59 -4.86
N ALA A 79 6.25 1.66 -5.80
CA ALA A 79 5.16 0.69 -5.89
C ALA A 79 5.69 -0.72 -6.12
N ASP A 80 6.65 -0.89 -7.02
CA ASP A 80 7.25 -2.19 -7.31
C ASP A 80 7.95 -2.78 -6.07
N ARG A 81 8.65 -1.96 -5.31
CA ARG A 81 9.29 -2.39 -4.06
C ARG A 81 8.26 -2.84 -3.02
N LEU A 82 7.16 -2.12 -2.89
CA LEU A 82 6.09 -2.45 -1.94
C LEU A 82 5.33 -3.71 -2.34
N LEU A 83 5.16 -3.94 -3.64
CA LEU A 83 4.45 -5.10 -4.17
C LEU A 83 5.32 -6.36 -4.19
N ALA A 84 6.63 -6.23 -4.14
CA ALA A 84 7.55 -7.35 -4.22
C ALA A 84 7.34 -8.35 -3.07
N GLY A 85 7.15 -9.61 -3.41
CA GLY A 85 7.04 -10.70 -2.45
C GLY A 85 5.76 -10.74 -1.63
N LEU A 86 4.71 -10.00 -1.99
CA LEU A 86 3.47 -9.99 -1.22
C LEU A 86 2.78 -11.35 -1.15
N GLY A 87 2.84 -12.12 -2.24
CA GLY A 87 2.24 -13.45 -2.29
C GLY A 87 3.17 -14.57 -1.82
N GLU A 88 4.40 -14.26 -1.41
CA GLU A 88 5.37 -15.26 -0.99
C GLU A 88 5.11 -15.78 0.42
N THR A 89 5.31 -17.08 0.62
CA THR A 89 5.40 -17.65 1.97
C THR A 89 6.70 -17.17 2.63
N LEU A 90 6.79 -17.29 3.96
CA LEU A 90 8.01 -16.92 4.69
C LEU A 90 9.23 -17.68 4.17
N GLU A 91 9.07 -18.97 3.83
CA GLU A 91 10.14 -19.80 3.29
C GLU A 91 10.58 -19.34 1.91
N GLN A 92 9.63 -19.05 1.02
CA GLN A 92 9.90 -18.51 -0.30
C GLN A 92 10.63 -17.16 -0.23
N LYS A 93 10.23 -16.32 0.71
CA LYS A 93 10.88 -15.05 0.96
C LYS A 93 12.33 -15.22 1.37
N LYS A 94 12.63 -16.17 2.26
CA LYS A 94 13.99 -16.48 2.68
C LYS A 94 14.86 -16.94 1.52
N VAL A 95 14.32 -17.79 0.65
CA VAL A 95 15.02 -18.26 -0.55
C VAL A 95 15.33 -17.10 -1.49
N ARG A 96 14.35 -16.21 -1.74
CA ARG A 96 14.55 -15.02 -2.57
C ARG A 96 15.64 -14.11 -2.02
N GLU A 97 15.63 -13.84 -0.74
CA GLU A 97 16.62 -12.99 -0.08
C GLU A 97 18.03 -13.59 -0.17
N ARG A 98 18.16 -14.91 -0.05
CA ARG A 98 19.44 -15.60 -0.24
C ARG A 98 19.98 -15.44 -1.64
N ARG A 99 19.10 -15.53 -2.68
CA ARG A 99 19.49 -15.33 -4.06
C ARG A 99 19.97 -13.91 -4.30
N GLU A 100 19.26 -12.92 -3.78
CA GLU A 100 19.64 -11.51 -3.91
C GLU A 100 21.01 -11.26 -3.29
N LYS A 101 21.31 -11.86 -2.13
CA LYS A 101 22.62 -11.74 -1.49
C LYS A 101 23.73 -12.38 -2.32
N ARG A 102 23.45 -13.49 -3.01
CA ARG A 102 24.42 -14.15 -3.88
C ARG A 102 24.72 -13.36 -5.15
N GLU A 103 23.72 -12.73 -5.71
CA GLU A 103 23.84 -11.94 -6.95
C GLU A 103 24.49 -10.58 -6.71
N LYS A 104 24.30 -10.02 -5.55
CA LYS A 104 24.77 -8.69 -5.20
C LYS A 104 26.29 -8.49 -5.39
N PRO A 105 27.17 -9.41 -4.97
CA PRO A 105 28.62 -9.26 -5.21
C PRO A 105 29.00 -9.24 -6.68
N SER A 106 28.30 -9.99 -7.53
CA SER A 106 28.58 -10.01 -8.95
C SER A 106 28.12 -8.75 -9.68
N GLN A 107 27.15 -8.05 -9.14
CA GLN A 107 26.70 -6.76 -9.68
C GLN A 107 27.65 -5.61 -9.35
N GLU A 108 28.35 -5.72 -8.26
CA GLU A 108 29.32 -4.73 -7.80
C GLU A 108 30.69 -4.89 -8.46
N ALA A 109 30.94 -6.05 -9.00
CA ALA A 109 32.18 -6.34 -9.71
C ALA A 109 32.14 -5.79 -11.15
#